data_2926454dc0dc4ef46822febcdc04fe91
#
_entry.id   2926454dc0dc4ef46822febcdc04fe91
#
_cell.length_a   1.000
_cell.length_b   1.000
_cell.length_c   1.000
_cell.angle_alpha   90.00
_cell.angle_beta   90.00
_cell.angle_gamma   90.00
#
_symmetry.space_group_name_H-M   'P 1'
#
loop_
_entity.id
_entity.type
_entity.pdbx_description
1 polymer ?
#
loop_
_entity_poly.entity_id
_entity_poly.type
_entity_poly.pdbx_seq_one_letter_code
_entity_poly.pdbx_strand_id
1 'polypeptide(L)'
;MKTKTIAARTKCIVAALILSMSIGVMPVYAVQPVQETNVAVEQSQDSVEEKAAAYFANFPEDKHVVSAADFLKMVENKENICVLDIRSAEDYAAGHIQGAINVPYGVDIAEALDKIPDDVEVLVYCYSGQTASQTVALLNLAGKNAYNVSGGFTGISKEEAAAALTVKEAADFGEKTYPVDAQIKEAIQEYYEVAAENGKFNLSAEQVKQAIADDEIYLVDLRSENDYLKSHIAGATRNIPFGKGMEKALAKLPTDKPIVFQCYSGQTASQTVAIARMMGFEAYNLSGGMGAKDGSGWLGAGYAVVKYTTQQFLNEKVDRYFANLSENKNQVSAADFLNAVAEGEDAVVLDIRSAEDYAAGHVKGAINVPYGVDVAEALEKIPNDRTVYVYCYSGQTASQTVFLLHLAGKQAINVSGGFDKGISGEEAAKELMTTEAAAFGEETYDVDADVQTAVENYYKAVAAEKDYAKNNISPKQLKELMDAGSEDICIVDLRSAEDYAAGHIEGAINLPYGKGMEENFDILPTDKTLILQCYSGQTASQTTAALRVKGYRAYNLSGGMGAEGGSGWLGAGYTLVK
;
A
#
# COMPACT_ATOMS: atom_id res chain seq x y z
N MET A 1 39.35 -20.46 2.18
CA MET A 1 39.92 -20.68 0.82
C MET A 1 39.35 -19.60 -0.08
N LYS A 2 40.14 -18.97 -0.84
CA LYS A 2 40.07 -17.68 -1.53
C LYS A 2 38.68 -17.22 -2.01
N THR A 3 38.04 -16.34 -1.27
CA THR A 3 37.01 -15.39 -1.68
C THR A 3 37.65 -14.40 -2.67
N LYS A 4 37.26 -14.46 -3.91
CA LYS A 4 37.54 -13.38 -4.87
C LYS A 4 36.41 -12.36 -4.75
N THR A 5 36.74 -11.24 -4.18
CA THR A 5 35.96 -10.06 -3.92
C THR A 5 35.49 -9.44 -5.25
N ILE A 6 34.17 -9.39 -5.47
CA ILE A 6 33.51 -8.51 -6.45
C ILE A 6 33.31 -7.14 -5.76
N ALA A 7 34.37 -6.53 -5.28
CA ALA A 7 34.34 -5.28 -4.53
C ALA A 7 35.03 -4.12 -5.29
N ALA A 8 34.91 -4.06 -6.62
CA ALA A 8 35.65 -3.08 -7.38
C ALA A 8 34.85 -2.24 -8.40
N ARG A 9 33.52 -2.31 -8.44
CA ARG A 9 32.76 -1.45 -9.38
C ARG A 9 31.67 -0.56 -8.73
N THR A 10 31.45 -0.62 -7.42
CA THR A 10 30.36 0.13 -6.73
C THR A 10 30.79 1.48 -6.14
N LYS A 11 31.82 2.15 -6.65
CA LYS A 11 32.33 3.43 -6.09
C LYS A 11 32.15 4.68 -6.95
N CYS A 12 31.35 4.69 -8.00
CA CYS A 12 31.30 5.85 -8.89
C CYS A 12 29.94 6.55 -9.13
N ILE A 13 28.84 6.19 -8.52
CA ILE A 13 27.52 6.79 -8.88
C ILE A 13 26.74 7.44 -7.71
N VAL A 14 27.36 7.82 -6.61
CA VAL A 14 26.66 8.58 -5.53
C VAL A 14 27.13 10.03 -5.39
N ALA A 15 27.83 10.61 -6.38
CA ALA A 15 28.40 11.96 -6.26
C ALA A 15 27.93 12.99 -7.30
N ALA A 16 26.71 12.92 -7.81
CA ALA A 16 26.25 13.87 -8.84
C ALA A 16 24.85 14.47 -8.59
N LEU A 17 24.49 14.84 -7.36
CA LEU A 17 23.27 15.62 -7.11
C LEU A 17 23.37 16.49 -5.85
N ILE A 18 24.37 17.34 -5.74
CA ILE A 18 24.34 18.59 -4.95
C ILE A 18 25.48 19.46 -5.49
N LEU A 19 25.22 20.36 -6.41
CA LEU A 19 25.82 21.71 -6.48
C LEU A 19 25.22 22.52 -7.64
N SER A 20 24.32 23.41 -7.33
CA SER A 20 24.11 24.60 -8.12
C SER A 20 23.63 25.71 -7.22
N MET A 21 24.48 26.64 -6.92
CA MET A 21 24.22 28.08 -6.82
C MET A 21 25.48 28.78 -6.34
N SER A 22 26.17 29.40 -7.26
CA SER A 22 26.89 30.65 -6.99
C SER A 22 27.06 31.44 -8.28
N ILE A 23 26.56 32.66 -8.24
CA ILE A 23 26.56 33.66 -9.30
C ILE A 23 27.97 34.25 -9.45
N GLY A 24 28.44 34.33 -10.69
CA GLY A 24 29.67 35.03 -11.04
C GLY A 24 29.70 35.51 -12.50
N VAL A 25 29.87 36.80 -12.66
CA VAL A 25 29.75 37.68 -13.84
C VAL A 25 30.69 37.32 -14.99
N MET A 26 30.20 37.58 -16.24
CA MET A 26 30.78 37.44 -17.58
C MET A 26 32.14 38.11 -17.83
N PRO A 27 32.83 37.70 -18.96
CA PRO A 27 32.87 38.59 -20.11
C PRO A 27 32.50 37.94 -21.45
N VAL A 28 31.95 38.80 -22.30
CA VAL A 28 31.53 38.56 -23.70
C VAL A 28 32.72 38.33 -24.60
N TYR A 29 32.73 37.25 -25.40
CA TYR A 29 33.50 37.13 -26.63
C TYR A 29 32.62 36.65 -27.79
N ALA A 30 32.96 37.20 -28.96
CA ALA A 30 32.20 37.17 -30.20
C ALA A 30 31.93 35.79 -30.78
N VAL A 31 30.71 35.64 -31.33
CA VAL A 31 30.20 34.47 -32.04
C VAL A 31 30.78 34.38 -33.45
N GLN A 32 31.35 33.24 -33.78
CA GLN A 32 31.51 32.79 -35.17
C GLN A 32 30.47 31.70 -35.48
N PRO A 33 29.93 31.60 -36.72
CA PRO A 33 28.87 30.64 -37.01
C PRO A 33 29.42 29.21 -37.07
N VAL A 34 28.88 28.36 -36.21
CA VAL A 34 29.14 26.91 -36.22
C VAL A 34 28.20 26.26 -37.22
N GLN A 35 28.75 25.50 -38.15
CA GLN A 35 28.02 24.60 -39.06
C GLN A 35 27.14 23.67 -38.25
N GLU A 36 25.89 23.53 -38.69
CA GLU A 36 24.96 22.48 -38.19
C GLU A 36 25.52 21.11 -38.52
N THR A 37 26.21 20.51 -37.55
CA THR A 37 26.38 19.06 -37.54
C THR A 37 25.08 18.48 -36.97
N ASN A 38 24.37 17.69 -37.78
CA ASN A 38 23.30 16.81 -37.30
C ASN A 38 23.88 15.90 -36.22
N VAL A 39 23.72 16.32 -34.96
CA VAL A 39 23.86 15.42 -33.81
C VAL A 39 22.57 14.64 -33.79
N ALA A 40 22.63 13.39 -34.26
CA ALA A 40 21.59 12.41 -33.91
C ALA A 40 21.48 12.44 -32.40
N VAL A 41 20.28 12.76 -31.89
CA VAL A 41 19.93 12.58 -30.48
C VAL A 41 19.99 11.07 -30.26
N GLU A 42 21.11 10.57 -29.75
CA GLU A 42 21.17 9.27 -29.14
C GLU A 42 20.13 9.33 -28.00
N GLN A 43 18.99 8.67 -28.18
CA GLN A 43 18.09 8.33 -27.10
C GLN A 43 18.95 7.52 -26.12
N SER A 44 19.22 8.06 -24.94
CA SER A 44 19.86 7.33 -23.87
C SER A 44 18.98 6.12 -23.56
N GLN A 45 19.47 4.94 -23.88
CA GLN A 45 18.77 3.70 -23.57
C GLN A 45 18.87 3.54 -22.05
N ASP A 46 17.72 3.43 -21.38
CA ASP A 46 17.68 3.25 -19.91
C ASP A 46 18.54 2.05 -19.52
N SER A 47 19.33 2.18 -18.46
CA SER A 47 20.14 1.08 -17.96
C SER A 47 19.27 -0.08 -17.43
N VAL A 48 19.86 -1.26 -17.29
CA VAL A 48 19.15 -2.43 -16.72
C VAL A 48 18.62 -2.13 -15.32
N GLU A 49 19.41 -1.40 -14.52
CA GLU A 49 19.04 -0.98 -13.17
C GLU A 49 17.86 -0.02 -13.18
N GLU A 50 17.78 0.91 -14.12
CA GLU A 50 16.65 1.85 -14.24
C GLU A 50 15.37 1.13 -14.66
N LYS A 51 15.46 0.20 -15.63
CA LYS A 51 14.33 -0.63 -16.04
C LYS A 51 13.85 -1.53 -14.91
N ALA A 52 14.75 -2.13 -14.14
CA ALA A 52 14.42 -2.92 -12.97
C ALA A 52 13.79 -2.08 -11.86
N ALA A 53 14.32 -0.87 -11.61
CA ALA A 53 13.74 0.07 -10.65
C ALA A 53 12.31 0.51 -11.03
N ALA A 54 11.99 0.57 -12.33
CA ALA A 54 10.66 0.92 -12.83
C ALA A 54 9.67 -0.27 -12.87
N TYR A 55 10.13 -1.49 -12.66
CA TYR A 55 9.34 -2.72 -12.84
C TYR A 55 8.00 -2.68 -12.09
N PHE A 56 8.01 -2.24 -10.82
CA PHE A 56 6.81 -2.20 -10.00
C PHE A 56 5.98 -0.90 -10.14
N ALA A 57 6.43 0.10 -10.89
CA ALA A 57 5.70 1.37 -11.06
C ALA A 57 4.34 1.16 -11.77
N ASN A 58 4.31 0.26 -12.77
CA ASN A 58 3.11 -0.09 -13.53
C ASN A 58 2.75 -1.58 -13.38
N PHE A 59 3.05 -2.15 -12.22
CA PHE A 59 2.84 -3.57 -11.96
C PHE A 59 1.35 -3.94 -12.04
N PRO A 60 0.98 -5.04 -12.73
CA PRO A 60 -0.40 -5.40 -12.94
C PRO A 60 -1.05 -6.00 -11.68
N GLU A 61 -2.37 -5.96 -11.61
CA GLU A 61 -3.14 -6.47 -10.46
C GLU A 61 -3.06 -7.99 -10.33
N ASP A 62 -2.97 -8.72 -11.44
CA ASP A 62 -2.79 -10.18 -11.48
C ASP A 62 -1.40 -10.64 -11.00
N LYS A 63 -0.49 -9.67 -10.74
CA LYS A 63 0.86 -9.91 -10.21
C LYS A 63 1.71 -10.82 -11.09
N HIS A 64 1.39 -10.93 -12.37
CA HIS A 64 1.97 -11.91 -13.29
C HIS A 64 1.85 -13.36 -12.78
N VAL A 65 0.70 -13.71 -12.22
CA VAL A 65 0.42 -15.05 -11.69
C VAL A 65 -0.91 -15.56 -12.25
N VAL A 66 -0.92 -16.76 -12.75
CA VAL A 66 -2.13 -17.49 -13.17
C VAL A 66 -2.34 -18.70 -12.25
N SER A 67 -3.59 -19.02 -11.93
CA SER A 67 -3.90 -20.22 -11.16
C SER A 67 -3.60 -21.50 -11.98
N ALA A 68 -3.28 -22.60 -11.30
CA ALA A 68 -3.08 -23.90 -11.97
C ALA A 68 -4.34 -24.33 -12.74
N ALA A 69 -5.53 -24.08 -12.18
CA ALA A 69 -6.80 -24.44 -12.80
C ALA A 69 -7.07 -23.63 -14.08
N ASP A 70 -6.82 -22.31 -14.07
CA ASP A 70 -7.03 -21.46 -15.24
C ASP A 70 -5.99 -21.75 -16.32
N PHE A 71 -4.72 -21.96 -15.93
CA PHE A 71 -3.68 -22.43 -16.85
C PHE A 71 -4.10 -23.72 -17.60
N LEU A 72 -4.60 -24.73 -16.88
CA LEU A 72 -5.04 -25.98 -17.53
C LEU A 72 -6.24 -25.75 -18.46
N LYS A 73 -7.17 -24.85 -18.14
CA LYS A 73 -8.26 -24.45 -19.05
C LYS A 73 -7.71 -23.80 -20.33
N MET A 74 -6.72 -22.90 -20.23
CA MET A 74 -6.09 -22.29 -21.40
C MET A 74 -5.47 -23.35 -22.33
N VAL A 75 -4.78 -24.35 -21.74
CA VAL A 75 -4.20 -25.47 -22.50
C VAL A 75 -5.29 -26.32 -23.14
N GLU A 76 -6.34 -26.69 -22.41
CA GLU A 76 -7.48 -27.49 -22.91
C GLU A 76 -8.21 -26.78 -24.06
N ASN A 77 -8.42 -25.47 -23.94
CA ASN A 77 -9.03 -24.63 -24.95
C ASN A 77 -8.13 -24.37 -26.17
N LYS A 78 -6.86 -24.77 -26.10
CA LYS A 78 -5.84 -24.53 -27.15
C LYS A 78 -5.66 -23.05 -27.43
N GLU A 79 -5.62 -22.23 -26.37
CA GLU A 79 -5.36 -20.82 -26.49
C GLU A 79 -3.98 -20.56 -27.10
N ASN A 80 -3.80 -19.40 -27.72
CA ASN A 80 -2.53 -19.03 -28.36
C ASN A 80 -1.53 -18.53 -27.29
N ILE A 81 -0.91 -19.49 -26.59
CA ILE A 81 0.03 -19.26 -25.48
C ILE A 81 1.35 -20.01 -25.74
N CYS A 82 2.43 -19.54 -25.14
CA CYS A 82 3.69 -20.26 -25.05
C CYS A 82 3.84 -20.82 -23.63
N VAL A 83 4.07 -22.11 -23.48
CA VAL A 83 4.24 -22.75 -22.18
C VAL A 83 5.70 -23.16 -22.00
N LEU A 84 6.34 -22.71 -20.90
CA LEU A 84 7.70 -23.08 -20.54
C LEU A 84 7.72 -23.97 -19.31
N ASP A 85 8.25 -25.17 -19.43
CA ASP A 85 8.61 -26.03 -18.32
C ASP A 85 10.11 -25.83 -17.99
N ILE A 86 10.38 -25.22 -16.86
CA ILE A 86 11.76 -24.94 -16.45
C ILE A 86 12.30 -25.95 -15.41
N ARG A 87 11.65 -27.12 -15.30
CA ARG A 87 12.17 -28.27 -14.54
C ARG A 87 13.35 -28.91 -15.29
N SER A 88 13.98 -29.88 -14.66
CA SER A 88 15.05 -30.65 -15.32
C SER A 88 14.53 -31.36 -16.58
N ALA A 89 15.39 -31.59 -17.55
CA ALA A 89 15.06 -32.35 -18.75
C ALA A 89 14.58 -33.78 -18.44
N GLU A 90 15.08 -34.39 -17.35
CA GLU A 90 14.67 -35.69 -16.88
C GLU A 90 13.21 -35.67 -16.40
N ASP A 91 12.83 -34.70 -15.55
CA ASP A 91 11.46 -34.58 -15.05
C ASP A 91 10.47 -34.18 -16.13
N TYR A 92 10.90 -33.34 -17.08
CA TYR A 92 10.12 -33.01 -18.26
C TYR A 92 9.81 -34.29 -19.09
N ALA A 93 10.85 -35.07 -19.39
CA ALA A 93 10.68 -36.32 -20.15
C ALA A 93 9.84 -37.38 -19.42
N ALA A 94 9.83 -37.36 -18.08
CA ALA A 94 8.97 -38.22 -17.29
C ALA A 94 7.48 -37.88 -17.44
N GLY A 95 7.16 -36.57 -17.63
CA GLY A 95 5.82 -36.07 -17.90
C GLY A 95 5.74 -34.55 -17.72
N HIS A 96 5.11 -33.89 -18.69
CA HIS A 96 4.93 -32.43 -18.72
C HIS A 96 3.55 -32.08 -19.29
N ILE A 97 3.13 -30.82 -19.13
CA ILE A 97 1.85 -30.36 -19.70
C ILE A 97 1.95 -30.22 -21.20
N GLN A 98 0.93 -30.69 -21.91
CA GLN A 98 0.84 -30.70 -23.37
C GLN A 98 1.20 -29.33 -23.98
N GLY A 99 2.13 -29.32 -24.94
CA GLY A 99 2.62 -28.09 -25.60
C GLY A 99 3.70 -27.32 -24.83
N ALA A 100 4.06 -27.77 -23.64
CA ALA A 100 5.16 -27.14 -22.91
C ALA A 100 6.50 -27.42 -23.55
N ILE A 101 7.32 -26.39 -23.65
CA ILE A 101 8.70 -26.44 -24.14
C ILE A 101 9.63 -26.48 -22.92
N ASN A 102 10.58 -27.41 -22.91
CA ASN A 102 11.54 -27.48 -21.81
C ASN A 102 12.72 -26.53 -22.02
N VAL A 103 12.85 -25.61 -21.08
CA VAL A 103 14.02 -24.73 -20.96
C VAL A 103 14.45 -24.74 -19.49
N PRO A 104 15.37 -25.64 -19.10
CA PRO A 104 15.75 -25.79 -17.69
C PRO A 104 16.19 -24.49 -17.05
N TYR A 105 15.81 -24.28 -15.77
CA TYR A 105 16.18 -23.10 -15.02
C TYR A 105 17.71 -22.92 -14.98
N GLY A 106 18.19 -21.84 -15.54
CA GLY A 106 19.62 -21.53 -15.65
C GLY A 106 19.91 -20.69 -16.88
N VAL A 107 21.16 -20.73 -17.31
CA VAL A 107 21.63 -20.00 -18.50
C VAL A 107 20.89 -20.37 -19.79
N ASP A 108 20.33 -21.57 -19.88
CA ASP A 108 19.49 -22.03 -21.00
C ASP A 108 18.33 -21.05 -21.28
N ILE A 109 17.77 -20.42 -20.23
CA ILE A 109 16.71 -19.42 -20.38
C ILE A 109 17.26 -18.15 -21.05
N ALA A 110 18.46 -17.67 -20.66
CA ALA A 110 19.09 -16.53 -21.28
C ALA A 110 19.44 -16.80 -22.76
N GLU A 111 19.88 -18.02 -23.06
CA GLU A 111 20.14 -18.46 -24.43
C GLU A 111 18.87 -18.54 -25.28
N ALA A 112 17.72 -18.93 -24.68
CA ALA A 112 16.45 -19.07 -25.36
C ALA A 112 15.67 -17.75 -25.49
N LEU A 113 16.10 -16.63 -24.92
CA LEU A 113 15.33 -15.37 -24.86
C LEU A 113 14.84 -14.87 -26.23
N ASP A 114 15.62 -15.04 -27.27
CA ASP A 114 15.27 -14.64 -28.64
C ASP A 114 14.32 -15.62 -29.32
N LYS A 115 14.06 -16.79 -28.74
CA LYS A 115 13.07 -17.77 -29.20
C LYS A 115 11.76 -17.67 -28.46
N ILE A 116 11.77 -17.11 -27.23
CA ILE A 116 10.56 -16.91 -26.43
C ILE A 116 9.75 -15.74 -27.04
N PRO A 117 8.46 -15.94 -27.36
CA PRO A 117 7.65 -14.93 -28.02
C PRO A 117 7.40 -13.69 -27.11
N ASP A 118 7.17 -12.54 -27.77
CA ASP A 118 6.74 -11.27 -27.15
C ASP A 118 5.33 -10.85 -27.58
N ASP A 119 4.69 -11.63 -28.45
CA ASP A 119 3.39 -11.38 -29.05
C ASP A 119 2.27 -12.29 -28.52
N VAL A 120 2.57 -13.16 -27.57
CA VAL A 120 1.61 -14.03 -26.86
C VAL A 120 1.96 -14.13 -25.38
N GLU A 121 1.03 -14.62 -24.57
CA GLU A 121 1.29 -14.92 -23.16
C GLU A 121 2.25 -16.09 -22.99
N VAL A 122 3.23 -15.92 -22.09
CA VAL A 122 4.25 -16.93 -21.78
C VAL A 122 3.99 -17.48 -20.37
N LEU A 123 3.46 -18.69 -20.30
CA LEU A 123 3.12 -19.38 -19.04
C LEU A 123 4.32 -20.20 -18.57
N VAL A 124 4.89 -19.88 -17.41
CA VAL A 124 6.10 -20.51 -16.89
C VAL A 124 5.77 -21.33 -15.64
N TYR A 125 6.18 -22.60 -15.62
CA TYR A 125 6.12 -23.40 -14.40
C TYR A 125 7.44 -24.11 -14.09
N CYS A 126 7.74 -24.23 -12.80
CA CYS A 126 8.79 -25.05 -12.24
C CYS A 126 8.18 -26.11 -11.29
N TYR A 127 8.90 -26.58 -10.28
CA TYR A 127 8.36 -27.55 -9.31
C TYR A 127 7.31 -26.93 -8.38
N SER A 128 7.56 -25.72 -7.83
CA SER A 128 6.75 -25.07 -6.78
C SER A 128 6.34 -23.63 -7.07
N GLY A 129 6.68 -23.11 -8.26
CA GLY A 129 6.42 -21.72 -8.67
C GLY A 129 7.47 -20.69 -8.24
N GLN A 130 8.46 -21.03 -7.40
CA GLN A 130 9.42 -20.06 -6.89
C GLN A 130 10.46 -19.66 -7.97
N THR A 131 11.18 -20.62 -8.57
CA THR A 131 12.12 -20.31 -9.66
C THR A 131 11.40 -19.84 -10.93
N ALA A 132 10.17 -20.30 -11.18
CA ALA A 132 9.33 -19.76 -12.26
C ALA A 132 9.01 -18.28 -12.04
N SER A 133 8.73 -17.86 -10.79
CA SER A 133 8.52 -16.45 -10.47
C SER A 133 9.76 -15.57 -10.73
N GLN A 134 10.97 -16.07 -10.43
CA GLN A 134 12.21 -15.37 -10.81
C GLN A 134 12.33 -15.23 -12.34
N THR A 135 12.10 -16.33 -13.06
CA THR A 135 12.15 -16.34 -14.52
C THR A 135 11.12 -15.38 -15.13
N VAL A 136 9.89 -15.39 -14.62
CA VAL A 136 8.81 -14.46 -15.07
C VAL A 136 9.23 -13.00 -14.91
N ALA A 137 9.81 -12.63 -13.76
CA ALA A 137 10.30 -11.26 -13.57
C ALA A 137 11.36 -10.86 -14.61
N LEU A 138 12.30 -11.76 -14.90
CA LEU A 138 13.35 -11.53 -15.88
C LEU A 138 12.83 -11.50 -17.32
N LEU A 139 11.87 -12.37 -17.67
CA LEU A 139 11.20 -12.36 -18.97
C LEU A 139 10.42 -11.06 -19.20
N ASN A 140 9.68 -10.59 -18.19
CA ASN A 140 8.96 -9.31 -18.28
C ASN A 140 9.93 -8.13 -18.39
N LEU A 141 11.07 -8.16 -17.68
CA LEU A 141 12.12 -7.17 -17.84
C LEU A 141 12.71 -7.18 -19.27
N ALA A 142 12.76 -8.37 -19.91
CA ALA A 142 13.18 -8.53 -21.31
C ALA A 142 12.06 -8.19 -22.33
N GLY A 143 10.91 -7.66 -21.89
CA GLY A 143 9.80 -7.25 -22.76
C GLY A 143 8.87 -8.39 -23.17
N LYS A 144 8.91 -9.54 -22.51
CA LYS A 144 7.94 -10.63 -22.73
C LYS A 144 6.70 -10.41 -21.87
N ASN A 145 5.58 -11.03 -22.26
CA ASN A 145 4.35 -11.04 -21.47
C ASN A 145 4.25 -12.36 -20.70
N ALA A 146 5.01 -12.46 -19.59
CA ALA A 146 5.19 -13.73 -18.87
C ALA A 146 4.43 -13.81 -17.55
N TYR A 147 3.88 -14.99 -17.25
CA TYR A 147 3.11 -15.32 -16.05
C TYR A 147 3.63 -16.59 -15.38
N ASN A 148 3.68 -16.58 -14.05
CA ASN A 148 3.99 -17.76 -13.25
C ASN A 148 2.73 -18.60 -13.01
N VAL A 149 2.80 -19.89 -13.29
CA VAL A 149 1.74 -20.82 -12.88
C VAL A 149 1.90 -21.13 -11.40
N SER A 150 0.91 -20.68 -10.63
CA SER A 150 0.92 -20.76 -9.16
C SER A 150 1.10 -22.20 -8.67
N GLY A 151 2.01 -22.39 -7.72
CA GLY A 151 2.33 -23.70 -7.16
C GLY A 151 3.16 -24.61 -8.07
N GLY A 152 3.48 -24.19 -9.31
CA GLY A 152 4.26 -24.94 -10.28
C GLY A 152 3.65 -26.30 -10.60
N PHE A 153 4.47 -27.25 -11.04
CA PHE A 153 4.00 -28.60 -11.39
C PHE A 153 3.37 -29.34 -10.19
N THR A 154 3.83 -29.06 -8.97
CA THR A 154 3.21 -29.61 -7.76
C THR A 154 1.78 -29.11 -7.54
N GLY A 155 1.50 -27.83 -7.87
CA GLY A 155 0.15 -27.27 -7.86
C GLY A 155 -0.70 -27.84 -9.00
N ILE A 156 -0.17 -27.78 -10.23
CA ILE A 156 -0.81 -28.31 -11.45
C ILE A 156 -1.27 -29.77 -11.26
N SER A 157 -0.40 -30.64 -10.75
CA SER A 157 -0.68 -32.07 -10.59
C SER A 157 -1.79 -32.42 -9.58
N LYS A 158 -2.27 -31.46 -8.81
CA LYS A 158 -3.43 -31.63 -7.91
C LYS A 158 -4.76 -31.35 -8.59
N GLU A 159 -4.75 -30.69 -9.73
CA GLU A 159 -5.95 -30.41 -10.49
C GLU A 159 -6.43 -31.65 -11.25
N GLU A 160 -7.73 -31.87 -11.28
CA GLU A 160 -8.33 -33.06 -11.94
C GLU A 160 -7.98 -33.16 -13.43
N ALA A 161 -7.93 -32.00 -14.12
CA ALA A 161 -7.62 -31.95 -15.56
C ALA A 161 -6.15 -32.27 -15.87
N ALA A 162 -5.23 -32.17 -14.91
CA ALA A 162 -3.80 -32.34 -15.14
C ALA A 162 -3.42 -33.70 -15.72
N ALA A 163 -4.07 -34.78 -15.25
CA ALA A 163 -3.77 -36.13 -15.70
C ALA A 163 -4.05 -36.33 -17.20
N ALA A 164 -5.10 -35.72 -17.75
CA ALA A 164 -5.47 -35.80 -19.16
C ALA A 164 -4.55 -34.95 -20.06
N LEU A 165 -3.95 -33.90 -19.50
CA LEU A 165 -3.08 -32.94 -20.21
C LEU A 165 -1.58 -33.21 -20.00
N THR A 166 -1.22 -34.22 -19.20
CA THR A 166 0.17 -34.62 -19.01
C THR A 166 0.61 -35.59 -20.10
N VAL A 167 1.64 -35.24 -20.84
CA VAL A 167 2.19 -35.96 -21.98
C VAL A 167 3.69 -36.20 -21.83
N LYS A 168 4.29 -36.95 -22.77
CA LYS A 168 5.74 -37.18 -22.90
C LYS A 168 6.29 -36.72 -24.25
N GLU A 169 5.41 -36.28 -25.14
CA GLU A 169 5.78 -35.79 -26.47
C GLU A 169 6.32 -34.35 -26.33
N ALA A 170 7.59 -34.18 -26.66
CA ALA A 170 8.27 -32.91 -26.54
C ALA A 170 7.77 -31.88 -27.55
N ALA A 171 7.69 -30.62 -27.14
CA ALA A 171 7.46 -29.47 -28.01
C ALA A 171 8.75 -28.66 -28.14
N ASP A 172 8.88 -27.96 -29.27
CA ASP A 172 10.03 -27.13 -29.58
C ASP A 172 9.58 -25.70 -29.95
N PHE A 173 10.48 -24.72 -29.82
CA PHE A 173 10.29 -23.41 -30.41
C PHE A 173 10.26 -23.50 -31.94
N GLY A 174 9.42 -22.70 -32.58
CA GLY A 174 9.46 -22.55 -34.02
C GLY A 174 10.73 -21.82 -34.48
N GLU A 175 10.83 -21.57 -35.80
CA GLU A 175 11.98 -20.87 -36.39
C GLU A 175 11.96 -19.35 -36.17
N LYS A 176 10.84 -18.77 -35.68
CA LYS A 176 10.68 -17.34 -35.42
C LYS A 176 11.59 -16.90 -34.28
N THR A 177 12.24 -15.76 -34.48
CA THR A 177 13.03 -15.10 -33.44
C THR A 177 12.47 -13.73 -33.12
N TYR A 178 12.68 -13.28 -31.91
CA TYR A 178 12.15 -12.05 -31.35
C TYR A 178 13.30 -11.17 -30.84
N PRO A 179 13.30 -9.87 -31.10
CA PRO A 179 14.39 -9.01 -30.65
C PRO A 179 14.45 -8.93 -29.12
N VAL A 180 15.67 -8.96 -28.59
CA VAL A 180 15.95 -8.78 -27.16
C VAL A 180 17.07 -7.76 -27.02
N ASP A 181 16.93 -6.83 -26.08
CA ASP A 181 17.97 -5.90 -25.71
C ASP A 181 19.23 -6.67 -25.25
N ALA A 182 20.37 -6.38 -25.87
CA ALA A 182 21.61 -7.13 -25.60
C ALA A 182 22.11 -6.95 -24.16
N GLN A 183 21.93 -5.77 -23.56
CA GLN A 183 22.34 -5.51 -22.19
C GLN A 183 21.46 -6.28 -21.19
N ILE A 184 20.14 -6.35 -21.46
CA ILE A 184 19.21 -7.15 -20.65
C ILE A 184 19.54 -8.64 -20.79
N LYS A 185 19.82 -9.12 -22.00
CA LYS A 185 20.20 -10.53 -22.22
C LYS A 185 21.47 -10.88 -21.44
N GLU A 186 22.49 -10.02 -21.49
CA GLU A 186 23.74 -10.22 -20.74
C GLU A 186 23.50 -10.21 -19.23
N ALA A 187 22.71 -9.27 -18.71
CA ALA A 187 22.38 -9.19 -17.29
C ALA A 187 21.59 -10.43 -16.81
N ILE A 188 20.66 -10.94 -17.62
CA ILE A 188 19.91 -12.16 -17.31
C ILE A 188 20.84 -13.40 -17.33
N GLN A 189 21.79 -13.45 -18.25
CA GLN A 189 22.78 -14.53 -18.26
C GLN A 189 23.63 -14.49 -16.99
N GLU A 190 24.18 -13.33 -16.62
CA GLU A 190 24.96 -13.15 -15.37
C GLU A 190 24.12 -13.53 -14.14
N TYR A 191 22.84 -13.13 -14.11
CA TYR A 191 21.92 -13.53 -13.03
C TYR A 191 21.88 -15.06 -12.85
N TYR A 192 21.71 -15.81 -13.93
CA TYR A 192 21.62 -17.27 -13.84
C TYR A 192 22.95 -17.95 -13.52
N GLU A 193 24.08 -17.41 -14.00
CA GLU A 193 25.40 -17.87 -13.61
C GLU A 193 25.62 -17.74 -12.10
N VAL A 194 25.31 -16.57 -11.53
CA VAL A 194 25.39 -16.33 -10.09
C VAL A 194 24.38 -17.17 -9.32
N ALA A 195 23.16 -17.36 -9.84
CA ALA A 195 22.13 -18.17 -9.20
C ALA A 195 22.54 -19.64 -9.06
N ALA A 196 23.26 -20.20 -10.04
CA ALA A 196 23.75 -21.57 -9.98
C ALA A 196 24.70 -21.83 -8.81
N GLU A 197 25.52 -20.83 -8.45
CA GLU A 197 26.47 -20.90 -7.35
C GLU A 197 25.85 -20.60 -5.97
N ASN A 198 24.68 -19.92 -5.95
CA ASN A 198 24.04 -19.39 -4.72
C ASN A 198 22.68 -20.01 -4.43
N GLY A 199 22.50 -21.31 -4.70
CA GLY A 199 21.27 -22.05 -4.34
C GLY A 199 20.01 -21.46 -4.97
N LYS A 200 20.12 -20.84 -6.16
CA LYS A 200 19.03 -20.16 -6.87
C LYS A 200 18.43 -19.02 -6.04
N PHE A 201 19.26 -18.40 -5.20
CA PHE A 201 18.90 -17.34 -4.26
C PHE A 201 17.76 -17.70 -3.27
N ASN A 202 17.62 -18.99 -2.95
CA ASN A 202 16.64 -19.48 -1.98
C ASN A 202 17.37 -19.92 -0.71
N LEU A 203 16.95 -19.36 0.44
CA LEU A 203 17.41 -19.75 1.76
C LEU A 203 16.33 -20.57 2.45
N SER A 204 16.74 -21.62 3.16
CA SER A 204 15.83 -22.38 4.01
C SER A 204 15.40 -21.55 5.23
N ALA A 205 14.30 -21.94 5.87
CA ALA A 205 13.84 -21.29 7.10
C ALA A 205 14.89 -21.38 8.23
N GLU A 206 15.70 -22.46 8.27
CA GLU A 206 16.78 -22.62 9.24
C GLU A 206 17.93 -21.62 8.99
N GLN A 207 18.35 -21.46 7.72
CA GLN A 207 19.39 -20.47 7.35
C GLN A 207 18.93 -19.05 7.67
N VAL A 208 17.68 -18.69 7.35
CA VAL A 208 17.14 -17.37 7.67
C VAL A 208 17.06 -17.15 9.17
N LYS A 209 16.63 -18.15 9.95
CA LYS A 209 16.58 -18.05 11.41
C LYS A 209 17.97 -17.82 12.03
N GLN A 210 18.99 -18.52 11.53
CA GLN A 210 20.36 -18.33 11.98
C GLN A 210 20.86 -16.93 11.62
N ALA A 211 20.66 -16.50 10.37
CA ALA A 211 21.10 -15.19 9.91
C ALA A 211 20.41 -14.01 10.65
N ILE A 212 19.15 -14.19 11.09
CA ILE A 212 18.47 -13.23 11.99
C ILE A 212 19.18 -13.19 13.35
N ALA A 213 19.49 -14.35 13.92
CA ALA A 213 20.13 -14.45 15.24
C ALA A 213 21.53 -13.82 15.25
N ASP A 214 22.25 -13.91 14.13
CA ASP A 214 23.60 -13.37 13.96
C ASP A 214 23.63 -11.91 13.46
N ASP A 215 22.46 -11.29 13.24
CA ASP A 215 22.27 -9.94 12.68
C ASP A 215 22.94 -9.75 11.30
N GLU A 216 22.93 -10.81 10.49
CA GLU A 216 23.62 -10.83 9.19
C GLU A 216 22.74 -10.38 8.02
N ILE A 217 21.42 -10.28 8.18
CA ILE A 217 20.45 -9.98 7.13
C ILE A 217 19.49 -8.87 7.51
N TYR A 218 18.87 -8.30 6.46
CA TYR A 218 17.70 -7.41 6.58
C TYR A 218 16.47 -8.16 6.06
N LEU A 219 15.54 -8.50 6.94
CA LEU A 219 14.35 -9.29 6.58
C LEU A 219 13.17 -8.38 6.23
N VAL A 220 12.61 -8.55 5.03
CA VAL A 220 11.46 -7.80 4.51
C VAL A 220 10.27 -8.72 4.30
N ASP A 221 9.14 -8.37 4.91
CA ASP A 221 7.85 -9.07 4.73
C ASP A 221 7.04 -8.40 3.60
N LEU A 222 6.73 -9.18 2.55
CA LEU A 222 5.98 -8.71 1.38
C LEU A 222 4.47 -9.03 1.44
N ARG A 223 3.99 -9.60 2.54
CA ARG A 223 2.57 -9.87 2.74
C ARG A 223 1.80 -8.56 2.94
N SER A 224 0.48 -8.65 2.92
CA SER A 224 -0.36 -7.50 3.24
C SER A 224 0.02 -6.88 4.59
N GLU A 225 -0.22 -5.58 4.74
CA GLU A 225 0.02 -4.90 6.01
C GLU A 225 -0.75 -5.56 7.16
N ASN A 226 -2.00 -5.95 6.92
CA ASN A 226 -2.83 -6.60 7.92
C ASN A 226 -2.23 -7.93 8.39
N ASP A 227 -1.77 -8.79 7.47
CA ASP A 227 -1.16 -10.07 7.83
C ASP A 227 0.17 -9.90 8.56
N TYR A 228 0.98 -8.92 8.14
CA TYR A 228 2.21 -8.55 8.84
C TYR A 228 1.91 -8.08 10.27
N LEU A 229 0.95 -7.17 10.44
CA LEU A 229 0.57 -6.64 11.75
C LEU A 229 -0.07 -7.70 12.66
N LYS A 230 -0.83 -8.65 12.11
CA LYS A 230 -1.39 -9.75 12.89
C LYS A 230 -0.34 -10.76 13.33
N SER A 231 0.60 -11.07 12.45
CA SER A 231 1.71 -11.96 12.79
C SER A 231 2.86 -11.83 11.80
N HIS A 232 4.10 -11.78 12.29
CA HIS A 232 5.29 -11.73 11.45
C HIS A 232 6.47 -12.49 12.09
N ILE A 233 7.49 -12.78 11.29
CA ILE A 233 8.74 -13.38 11.77
C ILE A 233 9.44 -12.36 12.66
N ALA A 234 9.86 -12.76 13.87
CA ALA A 234 10.68 -11.90 14.72
C ALA A 234 11.97 -11.49 13.97
N GLY A 235 12.27 -10.20 13.94
CA GLY A 235 13.38 -9.66 13.17
C GLY A 235 13.00 -9.22 11.75
N ALA A 236 11.74 -9.39 11.30
CA ALA A 236 11.24 -8.70 10.11
C ALA A 236 11.18 -7.20 10.39
N THR A 237 12.17 -6.49 9.87
CA THR A 237 12.39 -5.08 10.19
C THR A 237 11.50 -4.15 9.37
N ARG A 238 10.92 -4.64 8.28
CA ARG A 238 10.08 -3.85 7.39
C ARG A 238 9.01 -4.69 6.70
N ASN A 239 7.82 -4.10 6.57
CA ASN A 239 6.78 -4.58 5.67
C ASN A 239 6.71 -3.70 4.43
N ILE A 240 6.79 -4.33 3.26
CA ILE A 240 6.61 -3.71 1.95
C ILE A 240 5.61 -4.59 1.20
N PRO A 241 4.31 -4.31 1.24
CA PRO A 241 3.32 -5.12 0.53
C PRO A 241 3.66 -5.25 -0.95
N PHE A 242 3.65 -6.49 -1.45
CA PHE A 242 3.97 -6.80 -2.84
C PHE A 242 2.93 -6.21 -3.80
N GLY A 243 3.37 -5.45 -4.77
CA GLY A 243 2.50 -4.89 -5.80
C GLY A 243 2.98 -3.58 -6.39
N LYS A 244 2.07 -2.90 -7.08
CA LYS A 244 2.32 -1.61 -7.73
C LYS A 244 2.81 -0.57 -6.71
N GLY A 245 3.85 0.16 -7.08
CA GLY A 245 4.39 1.26 -6.28
C GLY A 245 5.42 0.86 -5.23
N MET A 246 5.72 -0.45 -5.07
CA MET A 246 6.72 -0.90 -4.10
C MET A 246 8.16 -0.50 -4.45
N GLU A 247 8.44 -0.08 -5.69
CA GLU A 247 9.76 0.37 -6.13
C GLU A 247 10.32 1.50 -5.28
N LYS A 248 9.47 2.43 -4.82
CA LYS A 248 9.87 3.55 -3.95
C LYS A 248 10.36 3.10 -2.58
N ALA A 249 9.84 1.98 -2.10
CA ALA A 249 10.25 1.39 -0.84
C ALA A 249 11.51 0.51 -1.01
N LEU A 250 11.60 -0.23 -2.12
CA LEU A 250 12.79 -1.01 -2.48
C LEU A 250 14.02 -0.11 -2.61
N ALA A 251 13.91 1.03 -3.30
CA ALA A 251 15.02 1.99 -3.48
C ALA A 251 15.58 2.56 -2.16
N LYS A 252 14.87 2.40 -1.04
CA LYS A 252 15.28 2.86 0.30
C LYS A 252 15.81 1.74 1.19
N LEU A 253 15.95 0.53 0.66
CA LEU A 253 16.51 -0.58 1.42
C LEU A 253 18.01 -0.39 1.64
N PRO A 254 18.56 -0.90 2.75
CA PRO A 254 19.99 -0.83 3.03
C PRO A 254 20.78 -1.64 2.01
N THR A 255 22.02 -1.23 1.76
CA THR A 255 22.96 -1.92 0.84
C THR A 255 24.16 -2.53 1.56
N ASP A 256 24.19 -2.43 2.88
CA ASP A 256 25.29 -2.89 3.74
C ASP A 256 25.09 -4.32 4.26
N LYS A 257 23.88 -4.88 4.13
CA LYS A 257 23.54 -6.26 4.50
C LYS A 257 22.75 -6.94 3.37
N PRO A 258 22.87 -8.27 3.21
CA PRO A 258 21.96 -9.05 2.37
C PRO A 258 20.50 -8.86 2.78
N ILE A 259 19.61 -8.77 1.80
CA ILE A 259 18.18 -8.62 2.01
C ILE A 259 17.49 -9.98 1.80
N VAL A 260 16.72 -10.41 2.77
CA VAL A 260 15.87 -11.59 2.61
C VAL A 260 14.42 -11.14 2.48
N PHE A 261 13.80 -11.47 1.36
CA PHE A 261 12.37 -11.25 1.15
C PHE A 261 11.58 -12.49 1.55
N GLN A 262 10.48 -12.30 2.23
CA GLN A 262 9.50 -13.34 2.53
C GLN A 262 8.08 -12.89 2.12
N CYS A 263 7.26 -13.85 1.70
CA CYS A 263 5.83 -13.66 1.39
C CYS A 263 5.03 -14.86 1.91
N TYR A 264 3.85 -15.13 1.37
CA TYR A 264 3.03 -16.26 1.82
C TYR A 264 3.65 -17.63 1.47
N SER A 265 4.16 -17.82 0.24
CA SER A 265 4.62 -19.11 -0.30
C SER A 265 6.02 -19.06 -0.93
N GLY A 266 6.69 -17.92 -0.89
CA GLY A 266 7.98 -17.69 -1.53
C GLY A 266 7.91 -17.33 -3.02
N GLN A 267 6.73 -17.25 -3.65
CA GLN A 267 6.61 -16.97 -5.08
C GLN A 267 6.80 -15.48 -5.39
N THR A 268 6.00 -14.59 -4.79
CA THR A 268 6.14 -13.13 -4.99
C THR A 268 7.46 -12.60 -4.43
N ALA A 269 7.99 -13.20 -3.35
CA ALA A 269 9.32 -12.89 -2.84
C ALA A 269 10.40 -13.27 -3.86
N SER A 270 10.26 -14.40 -4.57
CA SER A 270 11.17 -14.79 -5.65
C SER A 270 11.15 -13.81 -6.85
N GLN A 271 9.98 -13.29 -7.23
CA GLN A 271 9.90 -12.19 -8.22
C GLN A 271 10.68 -10.97 -7.75
N THR A 272 10.45 -10.55 -6.50
CA THR A 272 11.13 -9.40 -5.91
C THR A 272 12.64 -9.60 -5.85
N VAL A 273 13.11 -10.80 -5.51
CA VAL A 273 14.55 -11.14 -5.51
C VAL A 273 15.17 -10.92 -6.89
N ALA A 274 14.52 -11.39 -7.97
CA ALA A 274 15.06 -11.22 -9.32
C ALA A 274 15.22 -9.73 -9.67
N ILE A 275 14.21 -8.92 -9.42
CA ILE A 275 14.25 -7.48 -9.69
C ILE A 275 15.24 -6.75 -8.77
N ALA A 276 15.24 -7.05 -7.47
CA ALA A 276 16.18 -6.43 -6.53
C ALA A 276 17.64 -6.71 -6.90
N ARG A 277 17.94 -7.91 -7.40
CA ARG A 277 19.28 -8.24 -7.90
C ARG A 277 19.65 -7.47 -9.17
N MET A 278 18.68 -7.27 -10.08
CA MET A 278 18.89 -6.40 -11.24
C MET A 278 19.09 -4.93 -10.86
N MET A 279 18.58 -4.50 -9.69
CA MET A 279 18.83 -3.19 -9.08
C MET A 279 20.16 -3.13 -8.31
N GLY A 280 20.95 -4.22 -8.27
CA GLY A 280 22.26 -4.29 -7.60
C GLY A 280 22.23 -4.68 -6.11
N PHE A 281 21.07 -5.08 -5.55
CA PHE A 281 21.00 -5.56 -4.18
C PHE A 281 21.47 -7.01 -4.06
N GLU A 282 22.11 -7.35 -2.94
CA GLU A 282 22.30 -8.72 -2.55
C GLU A 282 21.02 -9.25 -1.91
N ALA A 283 20.20 -9.99 -2.67
CA ALA A 283 18.84 -10.37 -2.29
C ALA A 283 18.60 -11.88 -2.34
N TYR A 284 17.83 -12.39 -1.39
CA TYR A 284 17.48 -13.80 -1.26
C TYR A 284 15.98 -13.96 -0.93
N ASN A 285 15.42 -15.12 -1.28
CA ASN A 285 14.05 -15.52 -0.94
C ASN A 285 14.05 -16.48 0.25
N LEU A 286 13.16 -16.27 1.21
CA LEU A 286 12.81 -17.33 2.17
C LEU A 286 12.00 -18.41 1.44
N SER A 287 12.62 -19.57 1.24
CA SER A 287 11.97 -20.70 0.55
C SER A 287 10.69 -21.12 1.25
N GLY A 288 9.59 -21.19 0.49
CA GLY A 288 8.26 -21.48 1.03
C GLY A 288 7.61 -20.32 1.79
N GLY A 289 8.27 -19.17 1.95
CA GLY A 289 7.75 -17.98 2.59
C GLY A 289 7.33 -18.19 4.04
N MET A 290 6.23 -17.53 4.47
CA MET A 290 5.60 -17.81 5.76
C MET A 290 5.13 -19.27 5.85
N GLY A 291 4.57 -19.79 4.77
CA GLY A 291 4.10 -21.18 4.69
C GLY A 291 2.94 -21.50 5.62
N ALA A 292 2.76 -22.78 5.92
CA ALA A 292 1.73 -23.30 6.81
C ALA A 292 2.32 -24.33 7.77
N LYS A 293 1.69 -24.51 8.94
CA LYS A 293 2.18 -25.33 10.05
C LYS A 293 2.57 -26.76 9.66
N ASP A 294 1.83 -27.37 8.73
CA ASP A 294 2.08 -28.76 8.29
C ASP A 294 2.60 -28.78 6.83
N GLY A 295 3.24 -27.69 6.38
CA GLY A 295 3.68 -27.49 5.01
C GLY A 295 5.15 -27.09 4.90
N SER A 296 5.44 -26.14 4.03
CA SER A 296 6.76 -25.56 3.80
C SER A 296 6.92 -24.18 4.48
N GLY A 297 8.10 -23.61 4.34
CA GLY A 297 8.40 -22.26 4.82
C GLY A 297 8.64 -22.17 6.32
N TRP A 298 8.52 -20.97 6.88
CA TRP A 298 8.82 -20.67 8.27
C TRP A 298 7.97 -21.47 9.26
N LEU A 299 6.65 -21.44 9.07
CA LEU A 299 5.72 -22.17 9.92
C LEU A 299 5.83 -23.68 9.74
N GLY A 300 6.12 -24.16 8.50
CA GLY A 300 6.36 -25.57 8.22
C GLY A 300 7.60 -26.12 8.93
N ALA A 301 8.62 -25.28 9.12
CA ALA A 301 9.80 -25.60 9.93
C ALA A 301 9.53 -25.58 11.44
N GLY A 302 8.30 -25.25 11.87
CA GLY A 302 7.90 -25.22 13.27
C GLY A 302 8.38 -23.97 14.03
N TYR A 303 8.78 -22.92 13.33
CA TYR A 303 9.29 -21.70 13.97
C TYR A 303 8.17 -20.75 14.39
N ALA A 304 8.37 -20.09 15.53
CA ALA A 304 7.42 -19.14 16.09
C ALA A 304 7.41 -17.82 15.30
N VAL A 305 6.27 -17.13 15.39
CA VAL A 305 6.08 -15.77 14.90
C VAL A 305 5.66 -14.87 16.05
N VAL A 306 5.94 -13.59 15.95
CA VAL A 306 5.29 -12.56 16.77
C VAL A 306 3.82 -12.55 16.39
N LYS A 307 2.94 -12.60 17.39
CA LYS A 307 1.50 -12.52 17.20
C LYS A 307 0.95 -11.37 18.03
N TYR A 308 0.16 -10.51 17.40
CA TYR A 308 -0.56 -9.46 18.09
C TYR A 308 -1.98 -9.91 18.44
N THR A 309 -2.50 -9.44 19.56
CA THR A 309 -3.93 -9.47 19.86
C THR A 309 -4.66 -8.52 18.92
N THR A 310 -5.98 -8.70 18.74
CA THR A 310 -6.80 -7.78 17.95
C THR A 310 -6.60 -6.33 18.40
N GLN A 311 -6.54 -6.06 19.71
CA GLN A 311 -6.33 -4.69 20.19
C GLN A 311 -4.94 -4.15 19.86
N GLN A 312 -3.89 -4.95 19.93
CA GLN A 312 -2.54 -4.54 19.50
C GLN A 312 -2.49 -4.27 18.00
N PHE A 313 -3.12 -5.13 17.20
CA PHE A 313 -3.26 -4.92 15.76
C PHE A 313 -3.98 -3.59 15.43
N LEU A 314 -5.09 -3.32 16.08
CA LEU A 314 -5.82 -2.07 15.89
C LEU A 314 -5.01 -0.84 16.35
N ASN A 315 -4.27 -0.96 17.46
CA ASN A 315 -3.40 0.11 17.94
C ASN A 315 -2.31 0.45 16.91
N GLU A 316 -1.63 -0.56 16.37
CA GLU A 316 -0.63 -0.37 15.32
C GLU A 316 -1.21 0.27 14.05
N LYS A 317 -2.43 -0.11 13.65
CA LYS A 317 -3.10 0.54 12.52
C LYS A 317 -3.41 2.02 12.79
N VAL A 318 -3.82 2.37 14.00
CA VAL A 318 -4.01 3.77 14.41
C VAL A 318 -2.68 4.53 14.37
N ASP A 319 -1.61 3.96 14.91
CA ASP A 319 -0.30 4.60 14.93
C ASP A 319 0.21 4.82 13.49
N ARG A 320 0.09 3.82 12.62
CA ARG A 320 0.42 3.96 11.18
C ARG A 320 -0.42 4.99 10.44
N TYR A 321 -1.68 5.20 10.82
CA TYR A 321 -2.49 6.26 10.24
C TYR A 321 -1.84 7.63 10.44
N PHE A 322 -1.40 7.95 11.67
CA PHE A 322 -0.74 9.23 11.96
C PHE A 322 0.70 9.29 11.44
N ALA A 323 1.45 8.20 11.50
CA ALA A 323 2.80 8.11 10.93
C ALA A 323 2.82 8.36 9.40
N ASN A 324 1.73 8.01 8.70
CA ASN A 324 1.58 8.19 7.26
C ASN A 324 0.57 9.29 6.89
N LEU A 325 0.18 10.13 7.83
CA LEU A 325 -0.80 11.19 7.58
C LEU A 325 -0.38 12.06 6.39
N SER A 326 -1.31 12.27 5.46
CA SER A 326 -1.10 13.11 4.28
C SER A 326 -0.89 14.59 4.65
N GLU A 327 -0.22 15.35 3.79
CA GLU A 327 0.03 16.78 4.00
C GLU A 327 -1.29 17.58 4.12
N ASN A 328 -2.31 17.21 3.36
CA ASN A 328 -3.64 17.81 3.43
C ASN A 328 -4.47 17.31 4.63
N LYS A 329 -3.89 16.45 5.51
CA LYS A 329 -4.56 15.92 6.71
C LYS A 329 -5.86 15.16 6.41
N ASN A 330 -5.92 14.51 5.23
CA ASN A 330 -7.10 13.85 4.69
C ASN A 330 -8.33 14.78 4.62
N GLN A 331 -8.10 16.04 4.22
CA GLN A 331 -9.12 17.04 4.03
C GLN A 331 -8.96 17.74 2.67
N VAL A 332 -10.07 18.14 2.08
CA VAL A 332 -10.14 18.91 0.84
C VAL A 332 -11.07 20.10 1.05
N SER A 333 -10.83 21.23 0.39
CA SER A 333 -11.78 22.34 0.39
C SER A 333 -13.06 21.96 -0.35
N ALA A 334 -14.18 22.61 -0.01
CA ALA A 334 -15.43 22.39 -0.75
C ALA A 334 -15.31 22.80 -2.22
N ALA A 335 -14.56 23.87 -2.51
CA ALA A 335 -14.33 24.31 -3.88
C ALA A 335 -13.54 23.29 -4.71
N ASP A 336 -12.42 22.76 -4.18
CA ASP A 336 -11.62 21.74 -4.86
C ASP A 336 -12.39 20.43 -5.05
N PHE A 337 -13.17 20.02 -4.05
CA PHE A 337 -14.08 18.87 -4.15
C PHE A 337 -15.12 19.04 -5.27
N LEU A 338 -15.77 20.20 -5.33
CA LEU A 338 -16.76 20.46 -6.39
C LEU A 338 -16.10 20.52 -7.78
N ASN A 339 -14.88 21.04 -7.89
CA ASN A 339 -14.11 21.00 -9.13
C ASN A 339 -13.81 19.56 -9.55
N ALA A 340 -13.37 18.69 -8.64
CA ALA A 340 -13.13 17.28 -8.92
C ALA A 340 -14.40 16.56 -9.44
N VAL A 341 -15.55 16.84 -8.82
CA VAL A 341 -16.86 16.33 -9.30
C VAL A 341 -17.23 16.86 -10.67
N ALA A 342 -17.01 18.16 -10.94
CA ALA A 342 -17.30 18.78 -12.23
C ALA A 342 -16.43 18.24 -13.37
N GLU A 343 -15.15 17.94 -13.07
CA GLU A 343 -14.18 17.36 -14.01
C GLU A 343 -14.40 15.86 -14.25
N GLY A 344 -15.24 15.21 -13.44
CA GLY A 344 -15.53 13.78 -13.55
C GLY A 344 -14.36 12.89 -13.06
N GLU A 345 -13.68 13.31 -12.00
CA GLU A 345 -12.63 12.49 -11.36
C GLU A 345 -13.18 11.10 -11.03
N ASP A 346 -12.36 10.06 -11.26
CA ASP A 346 -12.70 8.67 -10.89
C ASP A 346 -12.64 8.51 -9.36
N ALA A 347 -13.68 8.96 -8.69
CA ALA A 347 -13.82 8.97 -7.24
C ALA A 347 -15.24 8.57 -6.82
N VAL A 348 -15.37 8.08 -5.60
CA VAL A 348 -16.67 7.84 -4.96
C VAL A 348 -16.98 8.98 -4.01
N VAL A 349 -18.21 9.47 -4.03
CA VAL A 349 -18.69 10.51 -3.13
C VAL A 349 -19.69 9.90 -2.15
N LEU A 350 -19.45 10.02 -0.84
CA LEU A 350 -20.35 9.58 0.22
C LEU A 350 -21.01 10.77 0.91
N ASP A 351 -22.33 10.86 0.82
CA ASP A 351 -23.15 11.74 1.66
C ASP A 351 -23.60 10.98 2.90
N ILE A 352 -23.05 11.33 4.07
CA ILE A 352 -23.41 10.68 5.33
C ILE A 352 -24.44 11.47 6.15
N ARG A 353 -25.17 12.39 5.53
CA ARG A 353 -26.35 13.04 6.13
C ARG A 353 -27.51 12.06 6.21
N SER A 354 -28.63 12.49 6.80
CA SER A 354 -29.85 11.67 6.82
C SER A 354 -30.35 11.41 5.40
N ALA A 355 -31.07 10.30 5.21
CA ALA A 355 -31.70 9.98 3.93
C ALA A 355 -32.72 11.05 3.49
N GLU A 356 -33.36 11.72 4.43
CA GLU A 356 -34.29 12.83 4.16
C GLU A 356 -33.57 14.03 3.59
N ASP A 357 -32.46 14.47 4.21
CA ASP A 357 -31.66 15.60 3.73
C ASP A 357 -30.95 15.32 2.41
N TYR A 358 -30.50 14.07 2.21
CA TYR A 358 -29.97 13.62 0.93
C TYR A 358 -31.03 13.70 -0.18
N ALA A 359 -32.25 13.20 0.09
CA ALA A 359 -33.34 13.23 -0.90
C ALA A 359 -33.81 14.67 -1.21
N ALA A 360 -33.67 15.60 -0.25
CA ALA A 360 -33.96 17.02 -0.48
C ALA A 360 -32.96 17.71 -1.40
N GLY A 361 -31.72 17.20 -1.48
CA GLY A 361 -30.68 17.68 -2.38
C GLY A 361 -29.27 17.27 -1.93
N HIS A 362 -28.50 16.76 -2.87
CA HIS A 362 -27.14 16.29 -2.66
C HIS A 362 -26.25 16.59 -3.87
N VAL A 363 -24.93 16.44 -3.75
CA VAL A 363 -23.97 16.60 -4.84
C VAL A 363 -24.14 15.46 -5.84
N LYS A 364 -24.15 15.78 -7.12
CA LYS A 364 -24.31 14.82 -8.22
C LYS A 364 -23.33 13.65 -8.08
N GLY A 365 -23.87 12.43 -8.18
CA GLY A 365 -23.10 11.18 -8.05
C GLY A 365 -22.82 10.76 -6.60
N ALA A 366 -23.20 11.55 -5.60
CA ALA A 366 -23.04 11.16 -4.22
C ALA A 366 -23.97 9.99 -3.85
N ILE A 367 -23.45 9.02 -3.13
CA ILE A 367 -24.16 7.86 -2.58
C ILE A 367 -24.49 8.15 -1.13
N ASN A 368 -25.76 7.95 -0.74
CA ASN A 368 -26.14 8.14 0.66
C ASN A 368 -25.80 6.90 1.51
N VAL A 369 -24.98 7.12 2.51
CA VAL A 369 -24.64 6.14 3.55
C VAL A 369 -24.73 6.86 4.90
N PRO A 370 -25.89 6.90 5.55
CA PRO A 370 -26.10 7.67 6.77
C PRO A 370 -25.08 7.34 7.87
N TYR A 371 -24.60 8.38 8.57
CA TYR A 371 -23.63 8.23 9.65
C TYR A 371 -24.13 7.28 10.74
N GLY A 372 -23.50 6.13 10.89
CA GLY A 372 -23.91 5.09 11.82
C GLY A 372 -23.45 3.72 11.32
N VAL A 373 -24.18 2.70 11.74
CA VAL A 373 -23.89 1.30 11.36
C VAL A 373 -23.94 1.08 9.85
N ASP A 374 -24.71 1.89 9.12
CA ASP A 374 -24.80 1.83 7.65
C ASP A 374 -23.42 2.00 6.98
N VAL A 375 -22.54 2.82 7.58
CA VAL A 375 -21.16 2.97 7.09
C VAL A 375 -20.38 1.66 7.26
N ALA A 376 -20.54 0.97 8.38
CA ALA A 376 -19.88 -0.31 8.61
C ALA A 376 -20.40 -1.40 7.64
N GLU A 377 -21.69 -1.41 7.38
CA GLU A 377 -22.34 -2.33 6.43
C GLU A 377 -21.92 -2.06 4.97
N ALA A 378 -21.55 -0.82 4.65
CA ALA A 378 -21.14 -0.42 3.32
C ALA A 378 -19.63 -0.65 3.05
N LEU A 379 -18.80 -1.01 4.03
CA LEU A 379 -17.34 -1.07 3.89
C LEU A 379 -16.87 -1.93 2.71
N GLU A 380 -17.50 -3.09 2.48
CA GLU A 380 -17.15 -3.98 1.36
C GLU A 380 -17.56 -3.43 -0.01
N LYS A 381 -18.43 -2.41 -0.06
CA LYS A 381 -18.87 -1.76 -1.30
C LYS A 381 -18.07 -0.48 -1.61
N ILE A 382 -17.38 0.06 -0.61
CA ILE A 382 -16.55 1.25 -0.77
C ILE A 382 -15.20 0.83 -1.34
N PRO A 383 -14.73 1.42 -2.47
CA PRO A 383 -13.46 1.04 -3.10
C PRO A 383 -12.25 1.36 -2.22
N ASN A 384 -11.16 0.61 -2.43
CA ASN A 384 -9.85 0.82 -1.80
C ASN A 384 -8.77 1.30 -2.80
N ASP A 385 -9.11 1.38 -4.09
CA ASP A 385 -8.23 1.69 -5.22
C ASP A 385 -8.39 3.12 -5.77
N ARG A 386 -9.39 3.86 -5.30
CA ARG A 386 -9.68 5.24 -5.72
C ARG A 386 -10.08 6.15 -4.57
N THR A 387 -10.09 7.45 -4.82
CA THR A 387 -10.46 8.47 -3.82
C THR A 387 -11.92 8.32 -3.37
N VAL A 388 -12.16 8.46 -2.06
CA VAL A 388 -13.49 8.46 -1.45
C VAL A 388 -13.72 9.80 -0.75
N TYR A 389 -14.45 10.70 -1.37
CA TYR A 389 -14.87 11.95 -0.74
C TYR A 389 -16.02 11.73 0.22
N VAL A 390 -15.91 12.24 1.44
CA VAL A 390 -16.95 12.10 2.47
C VAL A 390 -17.40 13.46 2.95
N TYR A 391 -18.71 13.73 2.94
CA TYR A 391 -19.26 14.92 3.55
C TYR A 391 -20.46 14.61 4.47
N CYS A 392 -20.59 15.39 5.52
CA CYS A 392 -21.74 15.43 6.41
C CYS A 392 -22.28 16.87 6.48
N TYR A 393 -22.98 17.26 7.54
CA TYR A 393 -23.45 18.64 7.70
C TYR A 393 -22.34 19.66 7.89
N SER A 394 -21.32 19.38 8.74
CA SER A 394 -20.29 20.34 9.18
C SER A 394 -18.85 19.84 9.05
N GLY A 395 -18.63 18.66 8.45
CA GLY A 395 -17.33 18.03 8.31
C GLY A 395 -16.85 17.26 9.55
N GLN A 396 -17.52 17.33 10.71
CA GLN A 396 -17.03 16.69 11.93
C GLN A 396 -17.29 15.17 11.93
N THR A 397 -18.53 14.71 11.71
CA THR A 397 -18.83 13.27 11.61
C THR A 397 -18.21 12.65 10.36
N ALA A 398 -18.07 13.40 9.25
CA ALA A 398 -17.33 12.95 8.09
C ALA A 398 -15.84 12.71 8.41
N SER A 399 -15.23 13.55 9.25
CA SER A 399 -13.86 13.34 9.73
C SER A 399 -13.70 12.07 10.55
N GLN A 400 -14.67 11.72 11.41
CA GLN A 400 -14.67 10.44 12.14
C GLN A 400 -14.76 9.26 11.15
N THR A 401 -15.68 9.36 10.18
CA THR A 401 -15.85 8.34 9.14
C THR A 401 -14.59 8.18 8.28
N VAL A 402 -13.93 9.29 7.89
CA VAL A 402 -12.68 9.25 7.13
C VAL A 402 -11.60 8.45 7.84
N PHE A 403 -11.41 8.67 9.14
CA PHE A 403 -10.47 7.85 9.91
C PHE A 403 -10.85 6.35 9.87
N LEU A 404 -12.12 6.01 10.08
CA LEU A 404 -12.58 4.61 10.08
C LEU A 404 -12.44 3.96 8.70
N LEU A 405 -12.66 4.71 7.62
CA LEU A 405 -12.42 4.25 6.26
C LEU A 405 -10.93 4.01 6.00
N HIS A 406 -10.03 4.88 6.48
CA HIS A 406 -8.59 4.62 6.42
C HIS A 406 -8.19 3.38 7.23
N LEU A 407 -8.77 3.17 8.41
CA LEU A 407 -8.56 1.96 9.18
C LEU A 407 -8.92 0.70 8.36
N ALA A 408 -9.98 0.80 7.54
CA ALA A 408 -10.44 -0.24 6.62
C ALA A 408 -9.68 -0.28 5.28
N GLY A 409 -8.61 0.50 5.12
CA GLY A 409 -7.77 0.51 3.92
C GLY A 409 -8.31 1.34 2.74
N LYS A 410 -9.30 2.23 2.99
CA LYS A 410 -9.89 3.10 1.95
C LYS A 410 -9.14 4.43 1.87
N GLN A 411 -9.11 5.04 0.68
CA GLN A 411 -8.46 6.35 0.45
C GLN A 411 -9.47 7.49 0.66
N ALA A 412 -9.86 7.73 1.91
CA ALA A 412 -10.95 8.65 2.23
C ALA A 412 -10.46 10.08 2.53
N ILE A 413 -11.23 11.07 2.09
CA ILE A 413 -10.96 12.50 2.26
C ILE A 413 -12.22 13.21 2.76
N ASN A 414 -12.12 13.99 3.83
CA ASN A 414 -13.19 14.80 4.36
C ASN A 414 -13.36 16.10 3.57
N VAL A 415 -14.58 16.41 3.15
CA VAL A 415 -14.90 17.74 2.59
C VAL A 415 -15.06 18.74 3.73
N SER A 416 -14.15 19.70 3.80
CA SER A 416 -14.06 20.70 4.86
C SER A 416 -15.33 21.57 4.95
N GLY A 417 -15.83 21.74 6.17
CA GLY A 417 -17.08 22.46 6.41
C GLY A 417 -18.35 21.67 6.11
N GLY A 418 -18.25 20.50 5.45
CA GLY A 418 -19.37 19.66 5.06
C GLY A 418 -20.35 20.36 4.13
N PHE A 419 -21.61 19.95 4.20
CA PHE A 419 -22.66 20.51 3.32
C PHE A 419 -23.02 21.95 3.70
N ASP A 420 -23.28 22.23 4.98
CA ASP A 420 -23.88 23.49 5.41
C ASP A 420 -22.96 24.70 5.32
N LYS A 421 -21.67 24.53 5.68
CA LYS A 421 -20.71 25.62 5.74
C LYS A 421 -19.66 25.60 4.60
N GLY A 422 -19.50 24.45 3.96
CA GLY A 422 -18.59 24.25 2.84
C GLY A 422 -19.38 24.28 1.53
N ILE A 423 -19.95 23.14 1.15
CA ILE A 423 -20.53 22.91 -0.18
C ILE A 423 -21.61 23.92 -0.54
N SER A 424 -22.59 24.16 0.32
CA SER A 424 -23.73 25.06 0.02
C SER A 424 -23.35 26.53 -0.17
N GLY A 425 -22.16 26.92 0.32
CA GLY A 425 -21.63 28.28 0.16
C GLY A 425 -20.94 28.55 -1.19
N GLU A 426 -20.61 27.49 -1.92
CA GLU A 426 -19.88 27.60 -3.20
C GLU A 426 -20.84 27.83 -4.38
N GLU A 427 -20.47 28.72 -5.29
CA GLU A 427 -21.27 29.01 -6.49
C GLU A 427 -21.40 27.76 -7.38
N ALA A 428 -20.31 26.96 -7.52
CA ALA A 428 -20.28 25.72 -8.28
C ALA A 428 -21.29 24.68 -7.79
N ALA A 429 -21.67 24.71 -6.52
CA ALA A 429 -22.66 23.78 -5.96
C ALA A 429 -24.01 23.88 -6.66
N LYS A 430 -24.43 25.09 -7.12
CA LYS A 430 -25.72 25.31 -7.77
C LYS A 430 -25.94 24.45 -9.03
N GLU A 431 -24.87 24.20 -9.77
CA GLU A 431 -24.89 23.40 -10.99
C GLU A 431 -24.71 21.89 -10.73
N LEU A 432 -24.15 21.54 -9.58
CA LEU A 432 -23.85 20.16 -9.21
C LEU A 432 -24.85 19.53 -8.22
N MET A 433 -25.85 20.29 -7.78
CA MET A 433 -26.91 19.75 -6.93
C MET A 433 -27.92 18.94 -7.71
N THR A 434 -28.34 17.81 -7.14
CA THR A 434 -29.37 16.92 -7.71
C THR A 434 -30.22 16.28 -6.62
N THR A 435 -31.34 15.69 -7.03
CA THR A 435 -32.18 14.78 -6.22
C THR A 435 -32.16 13.35 -6.78
N GLU A 436 -31.40 13.11 -7.85
CA GLU A 436 -31.25 11.80 -8.47
C GLU A 436 -30.27 10.94 -7.67
N ALA A 437 -30.77 9.89 -7.06
CA ALA A 437 -29.98 9.03 -6.19
C ALA A 437 -28.95 8.19 -6.96
N ALA A 438 -27.74 8.09 -6.42
CA ALA A 438 -26.71 7.18 -6.87
C ALA A 438 -26.59 5.95 -5.93
N ALA A 439 -26.05 4.86 -6.44
CA ALA A 439 -25.83 3.62 -5.70
C ALA A 439 -24.46 3.03 -6.02
N PHE A 440 -23.94 2.18 -5.12
CA PHE A 440 -22.74 1.39 -5.39
C PHE A 440 -22.97 0.43 -6.56
N GLY A 441 -21.89 0.12 -7.28
CA GLY A 441 -21.84 -0.98 -8.24
C GLY A 441 -21.95 -2.36 -7.56
N GLU A 442 -21.81 -3.41 -8.36
CA GLU A 442 -21.83 -4.81 -7.88
C GLU A 442 -20.48 -5.28 -7.31
N GLU A 443 -19.42 -4.50 -7.50
CA GLU A 443 -18.08 -4.81 -7.01
C GLU A 443 -18.02 -4.82 -5.49
N THR A 444 -17.21 -5.74 -4.95
CA THR A 444 -16.91 -5.83 -3.53
C THR A 444 -15.41 -5.82 -3.29
N TYR A 445 -15.01 -5.26 -2.16
CA TYR A 445 -13.62 -5.05 -1.78
C TYR A 445 -13.35 -5.69 -0.43
N ASP A 446 -12.23 -6.39 -0.32
CA ASP A 446 -11.85 -7.04 0.93
C ASP A 446 -11.70 -6.04 2.08
N VAL A 447 -12.27 -6.40 3.21
CA VAL A 447 -12.11 -5.71 4.50
C VAL A 447 -11.67 -6.72 5.55
N ASP A 448 -10.64 -6.38 6.31
CA ASP A 448 -10.16 -7.22 7.40
C ASP A 448 -11.25 -7.40 8.46
N ALA A 449 -11.51 -8.64 8.90
CA ALA A 449 -12.60 -8.97 9.79
C ALA A 449 -12.48 -8.31 11.18
N ASP A 450 -11.26 -8.14 11.71
CA ASP A 450 -11.04 -7.43 12.98
C ASP A 450 -11.33 -5.93 12.82
N VAL A 451 -10.96 -5.35 11.66
CA VAL A 451 -11.28 -3.96 11.32
C VAL A 451 -12.77 -3.77 11.11
N GLN A 452 -13.44 -4.65 10.36
CA GLN A 452 -14.90 -4.64 10.19
C GLN A 452 -15.58 -4.61 11.55
N THR A 453 -15.21 -5.53 12.45
CA THR A 453 -15.74 -5.62 13.81
C THR A 453 -15.45 -4.34 14.61
N ALA A 454 -14.27 -3.75 14.49
CA ALA A 454 -13.92 -2.52 15.20
C ALA A 454 -14.76 -1.33 14.74
N VAL A 455 -15.01 -1.18 13.43
CA VAL A 455 -15.85 -0.12 12.87
C VAL A 455 -17.30 -0.28 13.28
N GLU A 456 -17.84 -1.51 13.24
CA GLU A 456 -19.17 -1.82 13.75
C GLU A 456 -19.33 -1.45 15.23
N ASN A 457 -18.39 -1.89 16.07
CA ASN A 457 -18.39 -1.61 17.50
C ASN A 457 -18.31 -0.11 17.78
N TYR A 458 -17.50 0.62 17.00
CA TYR A 458 -17.44 2.08 17.09
C TYR A 458 -18.83 2.72 16.89
N TYR A 459 -19.52 2.39 15.79
CA TYR A 459 -20.85 2.97 15.52
C TYR A 459 -21.95 2.48 16.47
N LYS A 460 -21.89 1.23 16.93
CA LYS A 460 -22.76 0.72 17.99
C LYS A 460 -22.56 1.51 19.29
N ALA A 461 -21.31 1.82 19.66
CA ALA A 461 -21.01 2.65 20.83
C ALA A 461 -21.48 4.11 20.65
N VAL A 462 -21.34 4.68 19.44
CA VAL A 462 -21.89 6.01 19.11
C VAL A 462 -23.41 6.04 19.26
N ALA A 463 -24.12 5.02 18.80
CA ALA A 463 -25.57 4.92 18.90
C ALA A 463 -26.06 4.74 20.35
N ALA A 464 -25.26 4.09 21.19
CA ALA A 464 -25.55 3.88 22.61
C ALA A 464 -25.23 5.11 23.48
N GLU A 465 -24.42 6.05 22.97
CA GLU A 465 -23.99 7.26 23.70
C GLU A 465 -25.16 8.21 23.92
N LYS A 466 -25.42 8.57 25.17
CA LYS A 466 -26.57 9.40 25.55
C LYS A 466 -26.21 10.84 25.86
N ASP A 467 -25.00 11.07 26.36
CA ASP A 467 -24.58 12.35 26.89
C ASP A 467 -23.94 13.25 25.82
N TYR A 468 -23.18 12.62 24.88
CA TYR A 468 -22.41 13.33 23.86
C TYR A 468 -22.68 12.75 22.47
N ALA A 469 -23.80 13.20 21.90
CA ALA A 469 -24.29 12.69 20.60
C ALA A 469 -23.20 12.69 19.52
N LYS A 470 -23.04 11.54 18.86
CA LYS A 470 -22.03 11.34 17.79
C LYS A 470 -20.59 11.64 18.26
N ASN A 471 -20.29 11.32 19.52
CA ASN A 471 -19.02 11.61 20.18
C ASN A 471 -18.62 13.09 20.18
N ASN A 472 -19.58 14.00 20.23
CA ASN A 472 -19.36 15.44 20.30
C ASN A 472 -19.90 16.02 21.61
N ILE A 473 -19.05 16.77 22.33
CA ILE A 473 -19.43 17.58 23.49
C ILE A 473 -19.58 19.04 23.04
N SER A 474 -20.63 19.71 23.45
CA SER A 474 -20.81 21.14 23.17
C SER A 474 -19.89 22.02 24.05
N PRO A 475 -19.53 23.24 23.63
CA PRO A 475 -18.77 24.16 24.46
C PRO A 475 -19.44 24.45 25.82
N LYS A 476 -20.76 24.48 25.85
CA LYS A 476 -21.54 24.67 27.09
C LYS A 476 -21.37 23.49 28.05
N GLN A 477 -21.52 22.26 27.56
CA GLN A 477 -21.32 21.06 28.38
C GLN A 477 -19.89 20.97 28.94
N LEU A 478 -18.88 21.28 28.11
CA LEU A 478 -17.50 21.32 28.58
C LEU A 478 -17.32 22.39 29.68
N LYS A 479 -17.85 23.60 29.48
CA LYS A 479 -17.80 24.66 30.48
C LYS A 479 -18.46 24.24 31.80
N GLU A 480 -19.60 23.56 31.75
CA GLU A 480 -20.30 23.03 32.92
C GLU A 480 -19.44 22.01 33.69
N LEU A 481 -18.73 21.11 32.98
CA LEU A 481 -17.79 20.18 33.60
C LEU A 481 -16.61 20.90 34.27
N MET A 482 -16.04 21.90 33.60
CA MET A 482 -14.94 22.72 34.16
C MET A 482 -15.38 23.50 35.40
N ASP A 483 -16.54 24.14 35.37
CA ASP A 483 -17.09 24.91 36.48
C ASP A 483 -17.45 24.02 37.69
N ALA A 484 -17.82 22.77 37.44
CA ALA A 484 -18.03 21.77 38.49
C ALA A 484 -16.72 21.23 39.08
N GLY A 485 -15.57 21.62 38.56
CA GLY A 485 -14.25 21.14 38.98
C GLY A 485 -14.04 19.64 38.71
N SER A 486 -14.58 19.14 37.60
CA SER A 486 -14.44 17.73 37.24
C SER A 486 -12.97 17.34 37.04
N GLU A 487 -12.46 16.46 37.88
CA GLU A 487 -11.09 15.91 37.76
C GLU A 487 -11.01 14.75 36.75
N ASP A 488 -12.16 14.24 36.28
CA ASP A 488 -12.28 13.07 35.39
C ASP A 488 -12.11 13.43 33.91
N ILE A 489 -11.82 14.69 33.57
CA ILE A 489 -11.57 15.13 32.19
C ILE A 489 -10.13 15.55 31.97
N CYS A 490 -9.66 15.39 30.74
CA CYS A 490 -8.42 15.96 30.23
C CYS A 490 -8.72 16.64 28.89
N ILE A 491 -8.51 17.96 28.82
CA ILE A 491 -8.69 18.71 27.59
C ILE A 491 -7.39 18.65 26.78
N VAL A 492 -7.51 18.29 25.50
CA VAL A 492 -6.35 18.15 24.60
C VAL A 492 -6.50 19.11 23.43
N ASP A 493 -5.60 20.07 23.35
CA ASP A 493 -5.53 21.07 22.27
C ASP A 493 -4.64 20.55 21.14
N LEU A 494 -5.25 20.31 19.98
CA LEU A 494 -4.59 19.77 18.77
C LEU A 494 -4.11 20.87 17.82
N ARG A 495 -4.21 22.15 18.20
CA ARG A 495 -3.67 23.28 17.42
C ARG A 495 -2.15 23.30 17.53
N SER A 496 -1.52 24.14 16.71
CA SER A 496 -0.08 24.35 16.79
C SER A 496 0.35 24.80 18.20
N ALA A 497 1.59 24.52 18.56
CA ALA A 497 2.15 24.98 19.84
C ALA A 497 2.14 26.51 19.96
N GLU A 498 2.28 27.24 18.84
CA GLU A 498 2.21 28.68 18.77
C GLU A 498 0.80 29.19 19.11
N ASP A 499 -0.25 28.62 18.50
CA ASP A 499 -1.64 29.02 18.77
C ASP A 499 -2.10 28.60 20.16
N TYR A 500 -1.62 27.47 20.66
CA TYR A 500 -1.83 27.10 22.06
C TYR A 500 -1.23 28.09 23.03
N ALA A 501 0.03 28.53 22.82
CA ALA A 501 0.71 29.49 23.65
C ALA A 501 0.09 30.89 23.55
N ALA A 502 -0.49 31.26 22.41
CA ALA A 502 -1.21 32.52 22.23
C ALA A 502 -2.50 32.58 23.05
N GLY A 503 -3.16 31.42 23.28
CA GLY A 503 -4.32 31.29 24.15
C GLY A 503 -5.00 29.92 23.98
N HIS A 504 -5.31 29.26 25.10
CA HIS A 504 -5.90 27.93 25.15
C HIS A 504 -7.02 27.85 26.21
N ILE A 505 -7.79 26.79 26.19
CA ILE A 505 -8.79 26.49 27.23
C ILE A 505 -8.04 26.12 28.51
N GLU A 506 -8.45 26.69 29.63
CA GLU A 506 -7.79 26.48 30.93
C GLU A 506 -7.67 24.98 31.26
N GLY A 507 -6.45 24.54 31.62
CA GLY A 507 -6.13 23.16 31.96
C GLY A 507 -5.93 22.22 30.75
N ALA A 508 -5.98 22.74 29.54
CA ALA A 508 -5.69 21.94 28.35
C ALA A 508 -4.19 21.61 28.24
N ILE A 509 -3.88 20.41 27.76
CA ILE A 509 -2.54 20.03 27.32
C ILE A 509 -2.45 20.16 25.79
N ASN A 510 -1.25 20.46 25.26
CA ASN A 510 -1.06 20.60 23.83
C ASN A 510 -0.47 19.31 23.21
N LEU A 511 -1.14 18.80 22.19
CA LEU A 511 -0.70 17.69 21.35
C LEU A 511 -1.00 18.04 19.88
N PRO A 512 -0.11 18.75 19.18
CA PRO A 512 -0.38 19.24 17.84
C PRO A 512 -0.74 18.12 16.86
N TYR A 513 -1.86 18.29 16.14
CA TYR A 513 -2.30 17.36 15.10
C TYR A 513 -1.36 17.37 13.90
N GLY A 514 -0.81 16.23 13.56
CA GLY A 514 0.09 16.10 12.42
C GLY A 514 0.70 14.72 12.32
N LYS A 515 1.52 14.56 11.30
CA LYS A 515 2.32 13.35 11.10
C LYS A 515 3.27 13.15 12.28
N GLY A 516 3.31 11.96 12.85
CA GLY A 516 4.15 11.62 13.98
C GLY A 516 3.54 11.96 15.35
N MET A 517 2.27 12.44 15.42
CA MET A 517 1.64 12.74 16.70
C MET A 517 1.45 11.53 17.60
N GLU A 518 1.36 10.32 17.01
CA GLU A 518 1.20 9.05 17.71
C GLU A 518 2.37 8.75 18.66
N GLU A 519 3.56 9.25 18.38
CA GLU A 519 4.75 9.11 19.22
C GLU A 519 4.57 9.73 20.61
N ASN A 520 3.56 10.59 20.77
CA ASN A 520 3.27 11.31 22.01
C ASN A 520 1.93 10.89 22.66
N PHE A 521 1.31 9.79 22.22
CA PHE A 521 0.06 9.34 22.83
C PHE A 521 0.22 8.81 24.26
N ASP A 522 1.43 8.50 24.69
CA ASP A 522 1.78 8.09 26.05
C ASP A 522 1.55 9.19 27.10
N ILE A 523 1.49 10.49 26.69
CA ILE A 523 1.15 11.59 27.60
C ILE A 523 -0.35 11.63 27.95
N LEU A 524 -1.20 10.93 27.19
CA LEU A 524 -2.65 10.94 27.38
C LEU A 524 -3.07 10.02 28.54
N PRO A 525 -3.81 10.52 29.54
CA PRO A 525 -4.29 9.70 30.63
C PRO A 525 -5.34 8.69 30.16
N THR A 526 -5.18 7.43 30.57
CA THR A 526 -6.09 6.33 30.21
C THR A 526 -7.29 6.21 31.16
N ASP A 527 -7.23 6.85 32.30
CA ASP A 527 -8.23 6.85 33.36
C ASP A 527 -9.21 8.04 33.29
N LYS A 528 -8.93 9.02 32.41
CA LYS A 528 -9.76 10.22 32.22
C LYS A 528 -10.53 10.21 30.91
N THR A 529 -11.57 11.02 30.85
CA THR A 529 -12.27 11.34 29.60
C THR A 529 -11.51 12.43 28.84
N LEU A 530 -11.07 12.12 27.62
CA LEU A 530 -10.37 13.06 26.76
C LEU A 530 -11.35 13.96 26.00
N ILE A 531 -11.19 15.26 26.09
CA ILE A 531 -11.95 16.25 25.31
C ILE A 531 -10.98 16.88 24.32
N LEU A 532 -11.10 16.50 23.06
CA LEU A 532 -10.20 16.93 22.00
C LEU A 532 -10.74 18.17 21.32
N GLN A 533 -9.91 19.17 21.14
CA GLN A 533 -10.26 20.36 20.40
C GLN A 533 -9.18 20.73 19.38
N CYS A 534 -9.60 21.31 18.27
CA CYS A 534 -8.74 21.89 17.23
C CYS A 534 -9.36 23.23 16.77
N TYR A 535 -9.01 23.72 15.59
CA TYR A 535 -9.57 24.99 15.07
C TYR A 535 -11.08 24.95 14.84
N SER A 536 -11.60 23.89 14.19
CA SER A 536 -12.99 23.76 13.73
C SER A 536 -13.71 22.48 14.18
N GLY A 537 -13.03 21.61 14.95
CA GLY A 537 -13.53 20.31 15.38
C GLY A 537 -13.34 19.17 14.36
N GLN A 538 -12.75 19.41 13.20
CA GLN A 538 -12.61 18.35 12.16
C GLN A 538 -11.42 17.44 12.44
N THR A 539 -10.20 17.95 12.60
CA THR A 539 -9.05 17.10 12.97
C THR A 539 -9.19 16.50 14.36
N ALA A 540 -9.84 17.21 15.30
CA ALA A 540 -10.18 16.64 16.60
C ALA A 540 -11.17 15.47 16.48
N SER A 541 -12.10 15.50 15.53
CA SER A 541 -13.02 14.38 15.23
C SER A 541 -12.27 13.16 14.67
N GLN A 542 -11.29 13.32 13.79
CA GLN A 542 -10.44 12.22 13.33
C GLN A 542 -9.69 11.58 14.51
N THR A 543 -9.05 12.42 15.34
CA THR A 543 -8.31 11.95 16.54
C THR A 543 -9.25 11.30 17.56
N THR A 544 -10.46 11.82 17.73
CA THR A 544 -11.48 11.21 18.61
C THR A 544 -11.79 9.78 18.18
N ALA A 545 -12.05 9.56 16.90
CA ALA A 545 -12.31 8.21 16.37
C ALA A 545 -11.11 7.28 16.56
N ALA A 546 -9.91 7.77 16.29
CA ALA A 546 -8.67 7.03 16.45
C ALA A 546 -8.42 6.60 17.90
N LEU A 547 -8.51 7.53 18.85
CA LEU A 547 -8.31 7.23 20.27
C LEU A 547 -9.39 6.30 20.83
N ARG A 548 -10.64 6.41 20.36
CA ARG A 548 -11.70 5.46 20.75
C ARG A 548 -11.39 4.04 20.25
N VAL A 549 -10.85 3.86 19.07
CA VAL A 549 -10.37 2.55 18.57
C VAL A 549 -9.21 2.02 19.45
N LYS A 550 -8.33 2.89 19.94
CA LYS A 550 -7.28 2.52 20.92
C LYS A 550 -7.84 2.23 22.32
N GLY A 551 -9.13 2.47 22.58
CA GLY A 551 -9.79 2.17 23.87
C GLY A 551 -9.91 3.36 24.82
N TYR A 552 -9.53 4.58 24.41
CA TYR A 552 -9.75 5.78 25.23
C TYR A 552 -11.23 6.21 25.24
N ARG A 553 -11.66 6.82 26.31
CA ARG A 553 -12.91 7.60 26.35
C ARG A 553 -12.63 8.99 25.79
N ALA A 554 -12.90 9.21 24.52
CA ALA A 554 -12.57 10.44 23.81
C ALA A 554 -13.79 11.08 23.14
N TYR A 555 -13.90 12.39 23.20
CA TYR A 555 -14.96 13.19 22.59
C TYR A 555 -14.38 14.44 21.92
N ASN A 556 -14.99 14.85 20.82
CA ASN A 556 -14.65 16.06 20.09
C ASN A 556 -15.38 17.26 20.66
N LEU A 557 -14.70 18.36 20.92
CA LEU A 557 -15.34 19.66 21.19
C LEU A 557 -15.99 20.19 19.90
N SER A 558 -17.32 20.24 19.90
CA SER A 558 -18.09 20.66 18.73
C SER A 558 -17.71 22.09 18.28
N GLY A 559 -17.31 22.21 17.01
CA GLY A 559 -16.84 23.46 16.45
C GLY A 559 -15.42 23.86 16.87
N GLY A 560 -14.73 23.07 17.71
CA GLY A 560 -13.36 23.29 18.15
C GLY A 560 -13.17 24.60 18.90
N MET A 561 -12.04 25.27 18.69
CA MET A 561 -11.79 26.62 19.20
C MET A 561 -12.78 27.63 18.60
N GLY A 562 -13.04 27.51 17.28
CA GLY A 562 -13.95 28.40 16.58
C GLY A 562 -13.48 29.85 16.54
N ALA A 563 -14.43 30.78 16.41
CA ALA A 563 -14.19 32.21 16.38
C ALA A 563 -15.33 32.97 17.07
N GLU A 564 -15.04 34.18 17.58
CA GLU A 564 -16.05 35.05 18.17
C GLU A 564 -17.22 35.31 17.22
N GLY A 565 -18.45 35.19 17.73
CA GLY A 565 -19.68 35.32 16.95
C GLY A 565 -19.97 34.15 15.99
N GLY A 566 -19.12 33.10 16.01
CA GLY A 566 -19.27 31.90 15.18
C GLY A 566 -19.64 30.65 15.99
N SER A 567 -18.93 29.54 15.73
CA SER A 567 -19.09 28.28 16.44
C SER A 567 -17.91 27.99 17.36
N GLY A 568 -18.00 26.90 18.15
CA GLY A 568 -16.92 26.46 19.01
C GLY A 568 -16.82 27.24 20.33
N TRP A 569 -15.68 27.07 21.02
CA TRP A 569 -15.45 27.65 22.34
C TRP A 569 -15.59 29.17 22.35
N LEU A 570 -14.88 29.86 21.45
CA LEU A 570 -14.93 31.32 21.32
C LEU A 570 -16.30 31.81 20.84
N GLY A 571 -16.95 31.04 19.93
CA GLY A 571 -18.30 31.35 19.46
C GLY A 571 -19.37 31.27 20.56
N ALA A 572 -19.13 30.47 21.60
CA ALA A 572 -19.97 30.44 22.81
C ALA A 572 -19.67 31.59 23.79
N GLY A 573 -18.70 32.46 23.49
CA GLY A 573 -18.33 33.60 24.31
C GLY A 573 -17.39 33.27 25.49
N TYR A 574 -16.72 32.11 25.46
CA TYR A 574 -15.82 31.73 26.54
C TYR A 574 -14.40 32.21 26.29
N THR A 575 -13.68 32.51 27.38
CA THR A 575 -12.34 33.09 27.36
C THR A 575 -11.24 32.02 27.31
N LEU A 576 -10.05 32.46 26.96
CA LEU A 576 -8.82 31.68 26.96
C LEU A 576 -7.88 32.13 28.06
N VAL A 577 -6.99 31.25 28.50
CA VAL A 577 -5.78 31.57 29.30
C VAL A 577 -4.54 31.52 28.40
N LYS A 578 -3.41 32.09 28.89
CA LYS A 578 -2.10 32.08 28.21
C LYS A 578 -1.13 31.17 28.93
#